data_e7ed499264ab9b9425ce0f9fbbf2ceda
#
_entry.id   e7ed499264ab9b9425ce0f9fbbf2ceda
#
_cell.length_a   1.000
_cell.length_b   1.000
_cell.length_c   1.000
_cell.angle_alpha   90.00
_cell.angle_beta   90.00
_cell.angle_gamma   90.00
#
_symmetry.space_group_name_H-M   'P 1'
#
loop_
_entity.id
_entity.type
_entity.pdbx_description
1 polymer ?
#
loop_
_entity_poly.entity_id
_entity_poly.type
_entity_poly.pdbx_seq_one_letter_code
_entity_poly.pdbx_strand_id
1 'polypeptide(L)'
;NPPFGVEWKQQQRHIENERDSLGYQGRFGAGTPRINDGALLFLQHMIAKMRRAEEGGSRIGIVFNGSPLFTGDAGGGESEIRRWIIENDWLEAVVALPEQLFYNTGISTYIWVLSNHKEPHRKGKVQLIDARNHWVPMEKSLGNKRRRIGDPSDKPKDPDYIGDITGLHGRFEEGASRWVLFDKDGKVVTVTPDAPTGDARGVATAG
;
A
#
# COMPACT_ATOMS: atom_id res chain seq x y z
N ASN A 1 6.90 4.79 -8.27
CA ASN A 1 7.81 3.67 -7.98
C ASN A 1 9.09 4.20 -7.33
N PRO A 2 9.06 4.61 -6.05
CA PRO A 2 10.27 5.02 -5.35
C PRO A 2 11.20 3.80 -5.15
N PRO A 3 12.50 4.03 -4.98
CA PRO A 3 13.41 2.95 -4.67
C PRO A 3 13.10 2.33 -3.30
N PHE A 4 13.21 1.00 -3.19
CA PHE A 4 12.95 0.29 -1.94
C PHE A 4 14.15 0.39 -0.97
N GLY A 5 13.88 0.59 0.32
CA GLY A 5 14.89 0.54 1.38
C GLY A 5 15.99 1.59 1.25
N VAL A 6 15.66 2.80 0.80
CA VAL A 6 16.65 3.87 0.62
C VAL A 6 16.86 4.61 1.93
N GLU A 7 18.12 4.66 2.35
CA GLU A 7 18.56 5.48 3.48
C GLU A 7 18.42 6.96 3.15
N TRP A 8 17.92 7.75 4.11
CA TRP A 8 17.73 9.20 3.97
C TRP A 8 18.54 10.04 4.97
N LYS A 9 19.59 9.47 5.54
CA LYS A 9 20.46 10.12 6.54
C LYS A 9 21.02 11.47 6.08
N GLN A 10 21.37 11.59 4.79
CA GLN A 10 21.87 12.84 4.25
C GLN A 10 20.83 13.97 4.25
N GLN A 11 19.55 13.63 4.15
CA GLN A 11 18.43 14.57 4.14
C GLN A 11 17.82 14.77 5.53
N GLN A 12 18.25 13.99 6.53
CA GLN A 12 17.65 13.93 7.85
C GLN A 12 17.42 15.31 8.47
N ARG A 13 18.47 16.13 8.53
CA ARG A 13 18.39 17.46 9.12
C ARG A 13 17.33 18.35 8.46
N HIS A 14 17.21 18.31 7.14
CA HIS A 14 16.23 19.11 6.40
C HIS A 14 14.80 18.63 6.65
N ILE A 15 14.59 17.31 6.66
CA ILE A 15 13.30 16.68 6.87
C ILE A 15 12.79 16.91 8.30
N GLU A 16 13.67 16.70 9.29
CA GLU A 16 13.34 16.93 10.70
C GLU A 16 13.10 18.42 11.00
N ASN A 17 13.90 19.33 10.46
CA ASN A 17 13.66 20.76 10.58
C ASN A 17 12.31 21.17 9.98
N GLU A 18 11.93 20.65 8.83
CA GLU A 18 10.61 20.91 8.22
C GLU A 18 9.49 20.37 9.11
N ARG A 19 9.61 19.12 9.58
CA ARG A 19 8.65 18.52 10.51
C ARG A 19 8.45 19.39 11.75
N ASP A 20 9.54 19.79 12.41
CA ASP A 20 9.52 20.46 13.69
C ASP A 20 9.07 21.94 13.58
N SER A 21 9.39 22.60 12.46
CA SER A 21 9.03 24.00 12.25
C SER A 21 7.64 24.20 11.64
N LEU A 22 7.19 23.30 10.77
CA LEU A 22 5.94 23.46 10.03
C LEU A 22 4.83 22.48 10.47
N GLY A 23 5.17 21.39 11.15
CA GLY A 23 4.21 20.36 11.52
C GLY A 23 3.37 19.92 10.30
N TYR A 24 2.07 19.86 10.45
CA TYR A 24 1.13 19.49 9.38
C TYR A 24 0.96 20.54 8.26
N GLN A 25 1.55 21.72 8.40
CA GLN A 25 1.63 22.70 7.30
C GLN A 25 2.77 22.35 6.33
N GLY A 26 3.75 21.56 6.78
CA GLY A 26 4.80 20.97 5.96
C GLY A 26 4.42 19.57 5.45
N ARG A 27 5.41 18.90 4.88
CA ARG A 27 5.21 17.55 4.30
C ARG A 27 5.25 16.43 5.32
N PHE A 28 5.99 16.58 6.41
CA PHE A 28 6.41 15.49 7.30
C PHE A 28 5.83 15.58 8.71
N GLY A 29 4.76 16.34 8.88
CA GLY A 29 4.12 16.58 10.19
C GLY A 29 3.57 15.32 10.85
N ALA A 30 3.23 14.30 10.08
CA ALA A 30 2.75 13.03 10.62
C ALA A 30 3.86 12.18 11.28
N GLY A 31 5.12 12.49 11.01
CA GLY A 31 6.27 11.79 11.56
C GLY A 31 7.32 11.45 10.51
N THR A 32 8.43 10.86 10.96
CA THR A 32 9.51 10.42 10.09
C THR A 32 9.78 8.94 10.29
N PRO A 33 9.93 8.15 9.20
CA PRO A 33 10.27 6.75 9.32
C PRO A 33 11.73 6.56 9.77
N ARG A 34 12.12 5.33 10.06
CA ARG A 34 13.51 5.00 10.38
C ARG A 34 14.46 5.45 9.26
N ILE A 35 15.70 5.80 9.62
CA ILE A 35 16.69 6.37 8.71
C ILE A 35 17.02 5.48 7.51
N ASN A 36 17.02 4.17 7.69
CA ASN A 36 17.39 3.23 6.63
C ASN A 36 16.23 2.89 5.66
N ASP A 37 15.06 3.51 5.81
CA ASP A 37 13.92 3.31 4.90
C ASP A 37 13.07 4.58 4.74
N GLY A 38 13.37 5.37 3.72
CA GLY A 38 12.66 6.61 3.38
C GLY A 38 11.36 6.44 2.59
N ALA A 39 10.86 5.21 2.40
CA ALA A 39 9.71 4.95 1.54
C ALA A 39 8.48 5.82 1.88
N LEU A 40 8.14 5.96 3.16
CA LEU A 40 7.02 6.78 3.61
C LEU A 40 7.25 8.30 3.48
N LEU A 41 8.48 8.76 3.34
CA LEU A 41 8.76 10.18 3.03
C LEU A 41 8.31 10.52 1.60
N PHE A 42 8.52 9.62 0.64
CA PHE A 42 8.02 9.80 -0.72
C PHE A 42 6.50 9.90 -0.73
N LEU A 43 5.82 9.04 0.03
CA LEU A 43 4.36 9.08 0.13
C LEU A 43 3.85 10.40 0.73
N GLN A 44 4.43 10.83 1.85
CA GLN A 44 4.09 12.12 2.48
C GLN A 44 4.33 13.29 1.52
N HIS A 45 5.44 13.27 0.77
CA HIS A 45 5.70 14.28 -0.25
C HIS A 45 4.62 14.29 -1.36
N MET A 46 4.18 13.13 -1.83
CA MET A 46 3.10 13.03 -2.83
C MET A 46 1.76 13.54 -2.26
N ILE A 47 1.43 13.17 -1.01
CA ILE A 47 0.23 13.65 -0.32
C ILE A 47 0.22 15.18 -0.22
N ALA A 48 1.36 15.79 0.13
CA ALA A 48 1.48 17.26 0.21
C ALA A 48 1.30 17.98 -1.16
N LYS A 49 1.29 17.23 -2.27
CA LYS A 49 1.04 17.76 -3.63
C LYS A 49 -0.37 17.49 -4.15
N MET A 50 -1.20 16.81 -3.37
CA MET A 50 -2.59 16.59 -3.75
C MET A 50 -3.33 17.93 -3.90
N ARG A 51 -4.19 18.03 -4.91
CA ARG A 51 -5.19 19.11 -5.00
C ARG A 51 -6.20 18.96 -3.87
N ARG A 52 -6.81 20.06 -3.47
CA ARG A 52 -7.89 20.04 -2.50
C ARG A 52 -9.06 19.20 -2.99
N ALA A 53 -9.79 18.56 -2.07
CA ALA A 53 -10.94 17.73 -2.41
C ALA A 53 -12.03 18.53 -3.15
N GLU A 54 -12.22 19.81 -2.79
CA GLU A 54 -13.18 20.72 -3.40
C GLU A 54 -12.81 21.08 -4.84
N GLU A 55 -11.54 20.94 -5.22
CA GLU A 55 -11.01 21.16 -6.57
C GLU A 55 -10.98 19.87 -7.40
N GLY A 56 -11.70 18.82 -6.98
CA GLY A 56 -11.73 17.50 -7.60
C GLY A 56 -10.74 16.49 -7.03
N GLY A 57 -9.91 16.92 -6.07
CA GLY A 57 -8.98 16.03 -5.35
C GLY A 57 -7.86 15.47 -6.22
N SER A 58 -7.20 14.45 -5.69
CA SER A 58 -6.13 13.70 -6.36
C SER A 58 -6.17 12.22 -5.97
N ARG A 59 -5.63 11.39 -6.86
CA ARG A 59 -5.38 9.97 -6.58
C ARG A 59 -3.89 9.68 -6.72
N ILE A 60 -3.34 8.91 -5.80
CA ILE A 60 -1.95 8.46 -5.79
C ILE A 60 -1.94 6.94 -5.97
N GLY A 61 -1.08 6.45 -6.86
CA GLY A 61 -0.68 5.05 -6.90
C GLY A 61 0.82 4.94 -6.63
N ILE A 62 1.22 4.20 -5.61
CA ILE A 62 2.62 4.04 -5.23
C ILE A 62 2.93 2.58 -4.96
N VAL A 63 4.10 2.12 -5.45
CA VAL A 63 4.57 0.75 -5.22
C VAL A 63 5.54 0.74 -4.05
N PHE A 64 5.27 -0.14 -3.09
CA PHE A 64 6.11 -0.37 -1.92
C PHE A 64 6.53 -1.83 -1.77
N ASN A 65 7.60 -2.06 -1.01
CA ASN A 65 7.83 -3.35 -0.36
C ASN A 65 6.92 -3.50 0.88
N GLY A 66 7.09 -4.58 1.66
CA GLY A 66 6.28 -4.82 2.86
C GLY A 66 6.55 -3.84 4.01
N SER A 67 7.71 -3.18 4.05
CA SER A 67 8.13 -2.35 5.18
C SER A 67 7.11 -1.26 5.57
N PRO A 68 6.57 -0.44 4.64
CA PRO A 68 5.55 0.56 4.97
C PRO A 68 4.28 0.00 5.64
N LEU A 69 3.94 -1.28 5.41
CA LEU A 69 2.79 -1.93 6.03
C LEU A 69 3.08 -2.44 7.44
N PHE A 70 4.26 -3.03 7.64
CA PHE A 70 4.53 -3.89 8.80
C PHE A 70 5.57 -3.35 9.78
N THR A 71 6.31 -2.29 9.42
CA THR A 71 7.38 -1.75 10.25
C THR A 71 6.89 -0.62 11.15
N GLY A 72 7.53 -0.47 12.29
CA GLY A 72 7.31 0.58 13.28
C GLY A 72 6.36 0.17 14.39
N ASP A 73 6.84 0.35 15.63
CA ASP A 73 6.06 0.11 16.85
C ASP A 73 4.97 1.17 17.03
N ALA A 74 4.00 0.88 17.88
CA ALA A 74 2.93 1.82 18.21
C ALA A 74 3.53 3.15 18.75
N GLY A 75 3.14 4.27 18.15
CA GLY A 75 3.71 5.58 18.44
C GLY A 75 5.03 5.89 17.72
N GLY A 76 5.59 4.94 16.98
CA GLY A 76 6.75 5.17 16.11
C GLY A 76 6.37 5.92 14.83
N GLY A 77 7.38 6.50 14.16
CA GLY A 77 7.16 7.35 13.00
C GLY A 77 6.36 6.69 11.89
N GLU A 78 6.66 5.44 11.52
CA GLU A 78 5.91 4.70 10.49
C GLU A 78 4.47 4.44 10.93
N SER A 79 4.26 4.09 12.20
CA SER A 79 2.92 3.86 12.76
C SER A 79 2.08 5.14 12.75
N GLU A 80 2.67 6.28 13.13
CA GLU A 80 1.99 7.57 13.14
C GLU A 80 1.65 8.06 11.72
N ILE A 81 2.53 7.83 10.74
CA ILE A 81 2.24 8.15 9.33
C ILE A 81 1.06 7.31 8.82
N ARG A 82 1.04 5.99 9.11
CA ARG A 82 -0.10 5.13 8.73
C ARG A 82 -1.39 5.59 9.40
N ARG A 83 -1.34 5.89 10.70
CA ARG A 83 -2.47 6.40 11.46
C ARG A 83 -3.03 7.67 10.80
N TRP A 84 -2.17 8.63 10.51
CA TRP A 84 -2.56 9.89 9.86
C TRP A 84 -3.25 9.67 8.50
N ILE A 85 -2.72 8.77 7.67
CA ILE A 85 -3.31 8.44 6.36
C ILE A 85 -4.70 7.80 6.52
N ILE A 86 -4.85 6.90 7.50
CA ILE A 86 -6.11 6.18 7.74
C ILE A 86 -7.16 7.11 8.38
N GLU A 87 -6.79 7.91 9.37
CA GLU A 87 -7.68 8.86 10.04
C GLU A 87 -8.20 9.94 9.10
N ASN A 88 -7.41 10.34 8.10
CA ASN A 88 -7.85 11.25 7.04
C ASN A 88 -8.64 10.53 5.93
N ASP A 89 -8.88 9.25 6.04
CA ASP A 89 -9.59 8.43 5.07
C ASP A 89 -9.01 8.50 3.64
N TRP A 90 -7.69 8.59 3.52
CA TRP A 90 -7.04 8.68 2.20
C TRP A 90 -6.68 7.33 1.60
N LEU A 91 -6.38 6.31 2.40
CA LEU A 91 -6.05 4.99 1.88
C LEU A 91 -7.30 4.33 1.29
N GLU A 92 -7.31 4.16 -0.03
CA GLU A 92 -8.44 3.56 -0.77
C GLU A 92 -8.29 2.06 -0.93
N ALA A 93 -7.08 1.61 -1.33
CA ALA A 93 -6.81 0.19 -1.54
C ALA A 93 -5.34 -0.15 -1.31
N VAL A 94 -5.09 -1.42 -0.98
CA VAL A 94 -3.77 -2.06 -1.01
C VAL A 94 -3.86 -3.31 -1.86
N VAL A 95 -3.03 -3.40 -2.89
CA VAL A 95 -2.95 -4.57 -3.79
C VAL A 95 -1.66 -5.31 -3.52
N ALA A 96 -1.73 -6.52 -3.03
CA ALA A 96 -0.58 -7.41 -2.89
C ALA A 96 -0.23 -8.01 -4.24
N LEU A 97 0.98 -7.73 -4.73
CA LEU A 97 1.46 -8.18 -6.03
C LEU A 97 2.25 -9.49 -5.94
N PRO A 98 2.37 -10.24 -7.04
CA PRO A 98 3.26 -11.39 -7.12
C PRO A 98 4.71 -11.01 -6.81
N GLU A 99 5.46 -11.95 -6.26
CA GLU A 99 6.92 -11.83 -6.15
C GLU A 99 7.60 -11.85 -7.52
N GLN A 100 8.84 -11.39 -7.56
CA GLN A 100 9.70 -11.43 -8.75
C GLN A 100 9.18 -10.60 -9.94
N LEU A 101 8.40 -9.53 -9.68
CA LEU A 101 7.94 -8.59 -10.71
C LEU A 101 8.96 -7.51 -11.07
N PHE A 102 9.95 -7.27 -10.20
CA PHE A 102 10.92 -6.17 -10.34
C PHE A 102 12.36 -6.67 -10.49
N TYR A 103 13.22 -5.88 -11.17
CA TYR A 103 14.56 -6.30 -11.60
C TYR A 103 15.48 -6.73 -10.46
N ASN A 104 15.58 -5.94 -9.41
CA ASN A 104 16.60 -6.10 -8.39
C ASN A 104 16.05 -6.65 -7.07
N THR A 105 14.83 -7.17 -7.08
CA THR A 105 14.21 -7.71 -5.88
C THR A 105 13.30 -8.89 -6.20
N GLY A 106 13.40 -9.94 -5.39
CA GLY A 106 12.48 -11.07 -5.41
C GLY A 106 11.34 -10.97 -4.41
N ILE A 107 11.29 -9.86 -3.62
CA ILE A 107 10.35 -9.71 -2.51
C ILE A 107 8.93 -9.38 -2.98
N SER A 108 7.97 -9.63 -2.10
CA SER A 108 6.59 -9.19 -2.26
C SER A 108 6.51 -7.66 -2.30
N THR A 109 5.70 -7.14 -3.20
CA THR A 109 5.46 -5.72 -3.35
C THR A 109 3.97 -5.42 -3.29
N TYR A 110 3.64 -4.17 -2.98
CA TYR A 110 2.28 -3.72 -2.76
C TYR A 110 2.03 -2.41 -3.48
N ILE A 111 0.90 -2.29 -4.17
CA ILE A 111 0.44 -0.99 -4.64
C ILE A 111 -0.47 -0.40 -3.57
N TRP A 112 -0.14 0.80 -3.09
CA TRP A 112 -1.08 1.58 -2.30
C TRP A 112 -1.78 2.58 -3.21
N VAL A 113 -3.10 2.57 -3.14
CA VAL A 113 -3.95 3.55 -3.82
C VAL A 113 -4.52 4.48 -2.77
N LEU A 114 -4.21 5.77 -2.90
CA LEU A 114 -4.75 6.80 -2.03
C LEU A 114 -5.62 7.78 -2.83
N SER A 115 -6.64 8.31 -2.20
CA SER A 115 -7.49 9.37 -2.74
C SER A 115 -7.96 10.28 -1.62
N ASN A 116 -7.84 11.59 -1.79
CA ASN A 116 -8.48 12.55 -0.89
C ASN A 116 -9.89 12.95 -1.36
N HIS A 117 -10.37 12.28 -2.40
CA HIS A 117 -11.74 12.45 -2.93
C HIS A 117 -12.34 11.07 -3.24
N LYS A 118 -12.47 10.22 -2.19
CA LYS A 118 -13.09 8.90 -2.32
C LYS A 118 -14.56 9.02 -2.69
N GLU A 119 -15.01 8.10 -3.52
CA GLU A 119 -16.44 7.93 -3.81
C GLU A 119 -17.22 7.60 -2.52
N PRO A 120 -18.50 8.01 -2.40
CA PRO A 120 -19.27 7.86 -1.17
C PRO A 120 -19.28 6.44 -0.60
N HIS A 121 -19.38 5.41 -1.44
CA HIS A 121 -19.41 4.00 -1.00
C HIS A 121 -18.06 3.47 -0.50
N ARG A 122 -16.95 4.19 -0.77
CA ARG A 122 -15.58 3.86 -0.34
C ARG A 122 -15.14 4.60 0.92
N LYS A 123 -15.90 5.61 1.36
CA LYS A 123 -15.53 6.40 2.54
C LYS A 123 -15.51 5.54 3.80
N GLY A 124 -14.49 5.74 4.64
CA GLY A 124 -14.27 4.97 5.86
C GLY A 124 -13.83 3.52 5.64
N LYS A 125 -13.51 3.13 4.40
CA LYS A 125 -13.15 1.74 4.05
C LYS A 125 -11.81 1.69 3.33
N VAL A 126 -11.10 0.57 3.50
CA VAL A 126 -9.88 0.22 2.76
C VAL A 126 -10.09 -1.14 2.11
N GLN A 127 -9.88 -1.22 0.80
CA GLN A 127 -9.97 -2.47 0.07
C GLN A 127 -8.61 -3.17 0.04
N LEU A 128 -8.58 -4.46 0.43
CA LEU A 128 -7.40 -5.30 0.30
C LEU A 128 -7.61 -6.28 -0.86
N ILE A 129 -6.69 -6.24 -1.84
CA ILE A 129 -6.74 -7.09 -3.03
C ILE A 129 -5.52 -8.00 -3.03
N ASP A 130 -5.76 -9.31 -2.99
CA ASP A 130 -4.71 -10.31 -3.11
C ASP A 130 -4.51 -10.73 -4.57
N ALA A 131 -3.52 -10.13 -5.22
CA ALA A 131 -3.14 -10.44 -6.58
C ALA A 131 -1.87 -11.30 -6.67
N ARG A 132 -1.40 -11.91 -5.58
CA ARG A 132 -0.13 -12.67 -5.54
C ARG A 132 -0.09 -13.84 -6.53
N ASN A 133 -1.23 -14.36 -6.93
CA ASN A 133 -1.35 -15.45 -7.91
C ASN A 133 -1.65 -14.98 -9.35
N HIS A 134 -1.76 -13.67 -9.59
CA HIS A 134 -2.07 -13.09 -10.90
C HIS A 134 -0.79 -12.86 -11.71
N TRP A 135 -0.09 -13.91 -12.06
CA TRP A 135 1.16 -13.79 -12.80
C TRP A 135 1.32 -14.89 -13.86
N VAL A 136 2.12 -14.58 -14.86
CA VAL A 136 2.64 -15.50 -15.85
C VAL A 136 4.18 -15.47 -15.86
N PRO A 137 4.86 -16.58 -16.20
CA PRO A 137 6.31 -16.59 -16.28
C PRO A 137 6.80 -15.72 -17.44
N MET A 138 7.97 -15.12 -17.25
CA MET A 138 8.68 -14.48 -18.35
C MET A 138 9.41 -15.54 -19.18
N GLU A 139 9.45 -15.38 -20.50
CA GLU A 139 10.22 -16.25 -21.42
C GLU A 139 11.72 -16.16 -21.12
N LYS A 140 12.21 -14.96 -20.80
CA LYS A 140 13.58 -14.71 -20.40
C LYS A 140 13.59 -13.90 -19.12
N SER A 141 14.28 -14.41 -18.11
CA SER A 141 14.44 -13.67 -16.84
C SER A 141 15.33 -12.44 -17.03
N LEU A 142 15.01 -11.39 -16.28
CA LEU A 142 15.78 -10.16 -16.22
C LEU A 142 16.24 -9.95 -14.78
N GLY A 143 17.34 -10.61 -14.41
CA GLY A 143 17.79 -10.68 -13.02
C GLY A 143 16.76 -11.39 -12.13
N ASN A 144 16.34 -10.75 -11.06
CA ASN A 144 15.32 -11.28 -10.15
C ASN A 144 13.90 -11.20 -10.72
N LYS A 145 13.68 -10.43 -11.78
CA LYS A 145 12.40 -10.36 -12.44
C LYS A 145 12.19 -11.61 -13.32
N ARG A 146 11.30 -12.50 -12.88
CA ARG A 146 10.97 -13.76 -13.54
C ARG A 146 9.49 -13.89 -13.88
N ARG A 147 8.67 -12.96 -13.37
CA ARG A 147 7.21 -12.94 -13.49
C ARG A 147 6.74 -11.61 -14.04
N ARG A 148 5.59 -11.60 -14.67
CA ARG A 148 4.84 -10.41 -15.06
C ARG A 148 3.35 -10.63 -14.80
N ILE A 149 2.59 -9.59 -14.72
CA ILE A 149 1.13 -9.69 -14.69
C ILE A 149 0.67 -10.08 -16.10
N GLY A 150 -0.24 -11.03 -16.21
CA GLY A 150 -0.82 -11.41 -17.50
C GLY A 150 -1.64 -10.27 -18.07
N ASP A 151 -1.44 -10.00 -19.37
CA ASP A 151 -2.10 -8.93 -20.11
C ASP A 151 -2.30 -9.32 -21.57
N PRO A 152 -3.55 -9.59 -22.00
CA PRO A 152 -3.85 -9.97 -23.39
C PRO A 152 -3.54 -8.84 -24.39
N SER A 153 -3.49 -7.59 -23.94
CA SER A 153 -3.13 -6.46 -24.81
C SER A 153 -1.65 -6.45 -25.17
N ASP A 154 -0.79 -6.98 -24.29
CA ASP A 154 0.65 -7.18 -24.54
C ASP A 154 0.90 -8.53 -25.23
N LYS A 155 0.30 -9.60 -24.71
CA LYS A 155 0.40 -10.95 -25.25
C LYS A 155 -0.99 -11.60 -25.36
N PRO A 156 -1.56 -11.78 -26.55
CA PRO A 156 -2.95 -12.24 -26.77
C PRO A 156 -3.32 -13.59 -26.13
N LYS A 157 -2.34 -14.41 -25.78
CA LYS A 157 -2.57 -15.71 -25.11
C LYS A 157 -2.51 -15.63 -23.58
N ASP A 158 -2.19 -14.48 -23.02
CA ASP A 158 -2.16 -14.29 -21.57
C ASP A 158 -3.57 -14.25 -20.98
N PRO A 159 -3.75 -14.71 -19.74
CA PRO A 159 -4.94 -14.39 -18.97
C PRO A 159 -5.00 -12.89 -18.69
N ASP A 160 -6.19 -12.32 -18.63
CA ASP A 160 -6.41 -10.89 -18.35
C ASP A 160 -6.36 -10.60 -16.82
N TYR A 161 -5.20 -10.77 -16.24
CA TYR A 161 -4.99 -10.50 -14.82
C TYR A 161 -5.01 -9.01 -14.46
N ILE A 162 -4.68 -8.14 -15.41
CA ILE A 162 -4.85 -6.69 -15.20
C ILE A 162 -6.34 -6.35 -15.12
N GLY A 163 -7.15 -6.87 -16.04
CA GLY A 163 -8.60 -6.73 -16.02
C GLY A 163 -9.23 -7.28 -14.76
N ASP A 164 -8.78 -8.46 -14.29
CA ASP A 164 -9.25 -9.05 -13.04
C ASP A 164 -8.98 -8.15 -11.83
N ILE A 165 -7.72 -7.69 -11.66
CA ILE A 165 -7.31 -6.84 -10.53
C ILE A 165 -8.05 -5.50 -10.55
N THR A 166 -8.14 -4.86 -11.72
CA THR A 166 -8.86 -3.60 -11.86
C THR A 166 -10.36 -3.75 -11.70
N GLY A 167 -10.92 -4.87 -12.17
CA GLY A 167 -12.32 -5.22 -11.98
C GLY A 167 -12.67 -5.46 -10.50
N LEU A 168 -11.82 -6.17 -9.76
CA LEU A 168 -11.98 -6.33 -8.30
C LEU A 168 -11.96 -4.98 -7.58
N HIS A 169 -11.02 -4.10 -7.96
CA HIS A 169 -10.98 -2.74 -7.41
C HIS A 169 -12.27 -1.97 -7.74
N GLY A 170 -12.71 -2.00 -9.00
CA GLY A 170 -13.88 -1.23 -9.48
C GLY A 170 -15.20 -1.67 -8.86
N ARG A 171 -15.45 -2.97 -8.77
CA ARG A 171 -16.72 -3.51 -8.20
C ARG A 171 -16.91 -3.21 -6.73
N PHE A 172 -15.84 -3.21 -5.94
CA PHE A 172 -15.86 -2.93 -4.50
C PHE A 172 -17.02 -3.64 -3.75
N GLU A 173 -17.16 -4.94 -3.99
CA GLU A 173 -18.21 -5.75 -3.38
C GLU A 173 -17.87 -6.08 -1.93
N GLU A 174 -18.77 -5.76 -0.99
CA GLU A 174 -18.66 -6.22 0.39
C GLU A 174 -18.80 -7.75 0.43
N GLY A 175 -17.86 -8.43 1.06
CA GLY A 175 -17.83 -9.89 1.19
C GLY A 175 -17.17 -10.63 0.03
N ALA A 176 -16.83 -10.00 -1.08
CA ALA A 176 -15.96 -10.59 -2.11
C ALA A 176 -14.50 -10.72 -1.62
N SER A 177 -14.15 -10.01 -0.55
CA SER A 177 -12.85 -10.04 0.08
C SER A 177 -12.82 -11.14 1.14
N ARG A 178 -12.07 -12.20 0.89
CA ARG A 178 -11.68 -13.10 1.98
C ARG A 178 -10.80 -12.32 2.93
N TRP A 179 -11.25 -12.09 4.14
CA TRP A 179 -10.39 -11.63 5.22
C TRP A 179 -9.37 -12.72 5.49
N VAL A 180 -8.12 -12.44 5.21
CA VAL A 180 -7.02 -13.34 5.56
C VAL A 180 -6.45 -12.81 6.87
N LEU A 181 -6.84 -13.43 7.98
CA LEU A 181 -6.17 -13.24 9.25
C LEU A 181 -4.99 -14.20 9.32
N PHE A 182 -3.88 -13.69 9.82
CA PHE A 182 -2.74 -14.54 10.19
C PHE A 182 -2.78 -14.75 11.71
N ASP A 183 -2.61 -15.99 12.14
CA ASP A 183 -2.39 -16.26 13.54
C ASP A 183 -0.95 -15.84 13.96
N LYS A 184 -0.66 -15.97 15.24
CA LYS A 184 0.67 -15.67 15.83
C LYS A 184 1.84 -16.41 15.18
N ASP A 185 1.56 -17.50 14.46
CA ASP A 185 2.54 -18.35 13.79
C ASP A 185 2.60 -18.06 12.29
N GLY A 186 1.90 -17.01 11.82
CA GLY A 186 1.85 -16.60 10.41
C GLY A 186 0.99 -17.50 9.53
N LYS A 187 0.18 -18.38 10.13
CA LYS A 187 -0.71 -19.27 9.40
C LYS A 187 -2.01 -18.54 9.05
N VAL A 188 -2.43 -18.69 7.80
CA VAL A 188 -3.68 -18.11 7.31
C VAL A 188 -4.87 -18.72 8.05
N VAL A 189 -5.62 -17.88 8.76
CA VAL A 189 -6.93 -18.23 9.30
C VAL A 189 -7.96 -17.60 8.38
N THR A 190 -8.67 -18.43 7.61
CA THR A 190 -9.75 -17.95 6.75
C THR A 190 -10.93 -17.55 7.62
N VAL A 191 -11.31 -16.28 7.62
CA VAL A 191 -12.56 -15.82 8.22
C VAL A 191 -13.62 -15.82 7.13
N THR A 192 -14.66 -16.61 7.32
CA THR A 192 -15.84 -16.61 6.47
C THR A 192 -16.67 -15.34 6.70
N PRO A 193 -17.47 -14.87 5.71
CA PRO A 193 -18.26 -13.64 5.79
C PRO A 193 -19.26 -13.56 6.96
N ASP A 194 -19.54 -14.68 7.62
CA ASP A 194 -20.52 -14.81 8.71
C ASP A 194 -19.93 -14.60 10.12
N ALA A 195 -18.73 -14.02 10.24
CA ALA A 195 -18.20 -13.67 11.55
C ALA A 195 -19.10 -12.61 12.21
N PRO A 196 -19.58 -12.86 13.44
CA PRO A 196 -20.57 -12.01 14.08
C PRO A 196 -20.01 -10.60 14.26
N THR A 197 -20.89 -9.61 14.08
CA THR A 197 -20.69 -8.21 14.38
C THR A 197 -20.44 -8.00 15.88
N GLY A 198 -19.25 -8.31 16.33
CA GLY A 198 -18.77 -8.09 17.67
C GLY A 198 -17.39 -7.47 17.56
N ASP A 199 -17.35 -6.18 17.89
CA ASP A 199 -16.15 -5.41 18.25
C ASP A 199 -14.89 -5.76 17.44
N ALA A 200 -14.90 -5.46 16.14
CA ALA A 200 -13.78 -5.67 15.24
C ALA A 200 -12.73 -4.58 15.47
N ARG A 201 -12.06 -4.61 16.60
CA ARG A 201 -10.71 -4.07 16.74
C ARG A 201 -9.72 -5.06 16.16
N GLY A 202 -9.84 -5.30 14.86
CA GLY A 202 -8.88 -6.07 14.09
C GLY A 202 -7.65 -5.23 13.79
N VAL A 203 -6.87 -4.92 14.81
CA VAL A 203 -5.49 -4.54 14.62
C VAL A 203 -4.75 -5.82 14.29
N ALA A 204 -4.32 -5.97 13.05
CA ALA A 204 -3.31 -6.96 12.70
C ALA A 204 -2.03 -6.58 13.45
N THR A 205 -1.86 -7.09 14.63
CA THR A 205 -0.57 -7.10 15.31
C THR A 205 0.22 -8.25 14.72
N ALA A 206 1.08 -7.94 13.76
CA ALA A 206 2.22 -8.80 13.49
C ALA A 206 3.12 -8.72 14.71
N GLY A 207 3.27 -9.84 15.45
CA GLY A 207 4.32 -10.03 16.43
C GLY A 207 5.66 -10.15 15.72
#